data_363be454bddf065b563e077ba24000c9
#
_entry.id   363be454bddf065b563e077ba24000c9
#
_cell.length_a   1.000
_cell.length_b   1.000
_cell.length_c   1.000
_cell.angle_alpha   90.00
_cell.angle_beta   90.00
_cell.angle_gamma   90.00
#
_symmetry.space_group_name_H-M   'P 1'
#
loop_
_entity.id
_entity.type
_entity.pdbx_description
1 polymer ?
#
loop_
_entity_poly.entity_id
_entity_poly.type
_entity_poly.pdbx_seq_one_letter_code
_entity_poly.pdbx_strand_id
1 'polypeptide(L)'
;MNKNLIEKIAPQLTELMIKKMETLTEEWRKPWIADLAHGLPRNLRGTPYRGGNILMLLFLSEIAGYSTPLFMTFKQAKEEGLNILKGSGSFPVFFWKLYIRHKETRKKIELADYYRLPQEQRRQYDVLPVMRYYPVFNIDQTDMSERQPERYASLTTPAEQKDYSDGLTCEVLDRMLAEQSWLCPILLKSGNRASYSPTLDRIVCPEKRQFPEGAAFYTTLLHEVTH
;
A
#
# COMPACT_ATOMS: atom_id res chain seq x y z
N MET A 1 2.40 21.16 16.51
CA MET A 1 2.14 20.56 15.18
C MET A 1 3.03 21.30 14.21
N ASN A 2 3.98 20.64 13.56
CA ASN A 2 4.88 21.31 12.62
C ASN A 2 4.10 21.63 11.32
N LYS A 3 3.34 22.73 11.35
CA LYS A 3 2.64 23.30 10.20
C LYS A 3 3.59 23.44 8.99
N ASN A 4 4.84 23.81 9.29
CA ASN A 4 5.89 24.02 8.30
C ASN A 4 6.25 22.82 7.41
N LEU A 5 6.04 21.57 7.85
CA LEU A 5 6.41 20.41 7.02
C LEU A 5 5.33 20.07 6.01
N ILE A 6 4.08 20.09 6.44
CA ILE A 6 2.93 19.85 5.53
C ILE A 6 2.86 20.96 4.48
N GLU A 7 3.05 22.21 4.90
CA GLU A 7 3.07 23.38 4.01
C GLU A 7 4.21 23.32 2.98
N LYS A 8 5.32 22.66 3.27
CA LYS A 8 6.42 22.44 2.32
C LYS A 8 6.20 21.24 1.40
N ILE A 9 5.62 20.17 1.90
CA ILE A 9 5.51 18.90 1.16
C ILE A 9 4.23 18.85 0.31
N ALA A 10 3.12 19.43 0.79
CA ALA A 10 1.86 19.39 0.07
C ALA A 10 1.95 20.03 -1.32
N PRO A 11 2.57 21.20 -1.54
CA PRO A 11 2.74 21.76 -2.87
C PRO A 11 3.54 20.85 -3.80
N GLN A 12 4.66 20.30 -3.34
CA GLN A 12 5.51 19.41 -4.12
C GLN A 12 4.75 18.14 -4.52
N LEU A 13 4.03 17.54 -3.59
CA LEU A 13 3.21 16.35 -3.85
C LEU A 13 2.10 16.66 -4.85
N THR A 14 1.45 17.82 -4.71
CA THR A 14 0.39 18.27 -5.63
C THR A 14 0.94 18.48 -7.03
N GLU A 15 2.07 19.16 -7.16
CA GLU A 15 2.73 19.41 -8.44
C GLU A 15 3.12 18.09 -9.13
N LEU A 16 3.63 17.13 -8.37
CA LEU A 16 3.97 15.81 -8.87
C LEU A 16 2.73 15.02 -9.32
N MET A 17 1.64 15.10 -8.57
CA MET A 17 0.37 14.49 -8.98
C MET A 17 -0.15 15.13 -10.26
N ILE A 18 -0.13 16.45 -10.37
CA ILE A 18 -0.53 17.18 -11.58
C ILE A 18 0.33 16.75 -12.77
N LYS A 19 1.66 16.78 -12.63
CA LYS A 19 2.58 16.36 -13.69
C LYS A 19 2.36 14.93 -14.14
N LYS A 20 2.10 14.03 -13.20
CA LYS A 20 1.72 12.63 -13.51
C LYS A 20 0.38 12.57 -14.25
N MET A 21 -0.61 13.33 -13.83
CA MET A 21 -1.92 13.38 -14.51
C MET A 21 -1.80 13.93 -15.93
N GLU A 22 -0.97 14.92 -16.17
CA GLU A 22 -0.70 15.51 -17.49
C GLU A 22 0.04 14.55 -18.43
N THR A 23 0.90 13.69 -17.89
CA THR A 23 1.64 12.68 -18.69
C THR A 23 0.84 11.40 -18.95
N LEU A 24 -0.32 11.23 -18.33
CA LEU A 24 -1.21 10.09 -18.53
C LEU A 24 -2.09 10.31 -19.75
N THR A 25 -1.56 10.01 -20.94
CA THR A 25 -2.37 9.88 -22.15
C THR A 25 -3.28 8.65 -22.06
N GLU A 26 -4.52 8.79 -22.50
CA GLU A 26 -5.66 7.90 -22.80
C GLU A 26 -5.78 6.48 -22.18
N GLU A 27 -4.72 5.81 -21.81
CA GLU A 27 -4.79 4.59 -21.02
C GLU A 27 -4.52 4.88 -19.54
N TRP A 28 -5.53 5.28 -18.82
CA TRP A 28 -5.44 5.44 -17.36
C TRP A 28 -5.31 4.06 -16.68
N ARG A 29 -4.18 3.42 -16.90
CA ARG A 29 -3.71 2.34 -16.04
C ARG A 29 -3.16 3.03 -14.80
N LYS A 30 -3.63 2.62 -13.64
CA LYS A 30 -3.09 3.08 -12.37
C LYS A 30 -1.58 2.84 -12.41
N PRO A 31 -0.72 3.85 -12.67
CA PRO A 31 0.71 3.61 -12.92
C PRO A 31 1.41 3.00 -11.70
N TRP A 32 0.83 3.19 -10.52
CA TRP A 32 1.29 2.58 -9.28
C TRP A 32 0.89 1.09 -9.09
N ILE A 33 0.14 0.50 -10.00
CA ILE A 33 -0.21 -0.93 -9.96
C ILE A 33 0.57 -1.71 -11.03
N ALA A 34 1.02 -1.03 -12.10
CA ALA A 34 1.69 -1.71 -13.22
C ALA A 34 3.11 -2.23 -12.85
N ASP A 35 3.77 -1.63 -11.85
CA ASP A 35 5.15 -1.94 -11.46
C ASP A 35 5.30 -2.39 -10.02
N LEU A 36 4.29 -3.06 -9.46
CA LEU A 36 4.39 -3.67 -8.13
C LEU A 36 5.19 -4.99 -8.12
N ALA A 37 6.14 -5.13 -9.04
CA ALA A 37 7.08 -6.25 -9.00
C ALA A 37 7.77 -6.39 -7.63
N HIS A 38 7.94 -5.27 -6.91
CA HIS A 38 8.48 -5.23 -5.56
C HIS A 38 7.43 -5.08 -4.45
N GLY A 39 6.13 -5.06 -4.80
CA GLY A 39 5.01 -4.93 -3.86
C GLY A 39 4.73 -3.50 -3.40
N LEU A 40 3.81 -3.36 -2.44
CA LEU A 40 3.45 -2.07 -1.84
C LEU A 40 4.54 -1.56 -0.89
N PRO A 41 4.64 -0.22 -0.69
CA PRO A 41 5.52 0.36 0.31
C PRO A 41 5.31 -0.27 1.69
N ARG A 42 6.40 -0.77 2.25
CA ARG A 42 6.41 -1.48 3.53
C ARG A 42 7.64 -1.09 4.35
N ASN A 43 7.55 -1.28 5.65
CA ASN A 43 8.73 -1.12 6.49
C ASN A 43 9.65 -2.34 6.38
N LEU A 44 10.86 -2.24 6.92
CA LEU A 44 11.85 -3.33 6.89
C LEU A 44 11.37 -4.62 7.59
N ARG A 45 10.38 -4.53 8.48
CA ARG A 45 9.74 -5.68 9.14
C ARG A 45 8.60 -6.30 8.32
N GLY A 46 8.38 -5.82 7.09
CA GLY A 46 7.33 -6.32 6.19
C GLY A 46 5.95 -5.70 6.39
N THR A 47 5.76 -4.81 7.38
CA THR A 47 4.46 -4.17 7.61
C THR A 47 4.17 -3.14 6.51
N PRO A 48 3.06 -3.28 5.75
CA PRO A 48 2.72 -2.34 4.70
C PRO A 48 2.25 -0.99 5.26
N TYR A 49 2.59 0.08 4.58
CA TYR A 49 2.01 1.39 4.82
C TYR A 49 0.56 1.42 4.35
N ARG A 50 -0.22 2.42 4.78
CA ARG A 50 -1.66 2.51 4.49
C ARG A 50 -2.06 3.92 4.06
N GLY A 51 -3.19 3.98 3.34
CA GLY A 51 -3.79 5.26 2.93
C GLY A 51 -2.87 6.10 2.06
N GLY A 52 -2.89 7.42 2.26
CA GLY A 52 -2.07 8.37 1.50
C GLY A 52 -0.56 8.15 1.59
N ASN A 53 -0.08 7.45 2.62
CA ASN A 53 1.35 7.11 2.72
C ASN A 53 1.82 6.20 1.58
N ILE A 54 0.96 5.29 1.10
CA ILE A 54 1.30 4.40 -0.02
C ILE A 54 1.61 5.24 -1.26
N LEU A 55 0.68 6.12 -1.64
CA LEU A 55 0.83 6.96 -2.83
C LEU A 55 2.05 7.85 -2.71
N MET A 56 2.21 8.51 -1.57
CA MET A 56 3.33 9.41 -1.33
C MET A 56 4.68 8.70 -1.43
N LEU A 57 4.82 7.55 -0.79
CA LEU A 57 6.07 6.79 -0.81
C LEU A 57 6.36 6.21 -2.20
N LEU A 58 5.35 5.75 -2.95
CA LEU A 58 5.52 5.30 -4.33
C LEU A 58 6.02 6.43 -5.23
N PHE A 59 5.35 7.59 -5.21
CA PHE A 59 5.75 8.72 -6.03
C PHE A 59 7.16 9.23 -5.70
N LEU A 60 7.44 9.37 -4.42
CA LEU A 60 8.76 9.86 -3.99
C LEU A 60 9.87 8.86 -4.31
N SER A 61 9.60 7.55 -4.24
CA SER A 61 10.55 6.52 -4.65
C SER A 61 10.83 6.56 -6.15
N GLU A 62 9.78 6.72 -6.95
CA GLU A 62 9.92 6.80 -8.42
C GLU A 62 10.77 8.01 -8.83
N ILE A 63 10.52 9.17 -8.23
CA ILE A 63 11.29 10.39 -8.51
C ILE A 63 12.74 10.24 -8.11
N ALA A 64 12.99 9.60 -6.98
CA ALA A 64 14.34 9.35 -6.48
C ALA A 64 15.05 8.19 -7.19
N GLY A 65 14.34 7.43 -8.04
CA GLY A 65 14.90 6.29 -8.77
C GLY A 65 15.25 5.10 -7.86
N TYR A 66 14.51 4.91 -6.76
CA TYR A 66 14.78 3.80 -5.86
C TYR A 66 14.25 2.48 -6.40
N SER A 67 15.04 1.43 -6.21
CA SER A 67 14.77 0.10 -6.73
C SER A 67 13.70 -0.65 -5.95
N THR A 68 13.46 -0.28 -4.68
CA THR A 68 12.51 -0.99 -3.82
C THR A 68 11.60 -0.06 -3.03
N PRO A 69 10.36 -0.47 -2.72
CA PRO A 69 9.47 0.26 -1.85
C PRO A 69 9.66 -0.11 -0.36
N LEU A 70 10.92 -0.28 0.07
CA LEU A 70 11.26 -0.62 1.45
C LEU A 70 11.80 0.58 2.20
N PHE A 71 11.24 0.82 3.37
CA PHE A 71 11.56 1.99 4.17
C PHE A 71 11.86 1.63 5.63
N MET A 72 12.69 2.45 6.27
CA MET A 72 13.02 2.33 7.66
C MET A 72 13.19 3.71 8.31
N THR A 73 12.98 3.78 9.61
CA THR A 73 13.35 4.96 10.40
C THR A 73 14.85 4.99 10.65
N PHE A 74 15.40 6.17 10.98
CA PHE A 74 16.81 6.28 11.38
C PHE A 74 17.16 5.33 12.54
N LYS A 75 16.26 5.19 13.51
CA LYS A 75 16.43 4.27 14.64
C LYS A 75 16.54 2.82 14.18
N GLN A 76 15.67 2.39 13.28
CA GLN A 76 15.71 1.05 12.70
C GLN A 76 16.99 0.81 11.91
N ALA A 77 17.43 1.77 11.09
CA ALA A 77 18.70 1.66 10.36
C ALA A 77 19.86 1.42 11.34
N LYS A 78 19.91 2.19 12.43
CA LYS A 78 20.93 2.03 13.46
C LYS A 78 20.87 0.68 14.20
N GLU A 79 19.67 0.19 14.51
CA GLU A 79 19.44 -1.13 15.12
C GLU A 79 19.91 -2.27 14.19
N GLU A 80 19.81 -2.09 12.89
CA GLU A 80 20.28 -3.03 11.85
C GLU A 80 21.77 -2.86 11.50
N GLY A 81 22.48 -1.95 12.20
CA GLY A 81 23.90 -1.69 11.93
C GLY A 81 24.17 -0.95 10.62
N LEU A 82 23.15 -0.27 10.08
CA LEU A 82 23.21 0.45 8.82
C LEU A 82 23.40 1.96 9.05
N ASN A 83 24.08 2.61 8.11
CA ASN A 83 24.23 4.05 8.06
C ASN A 83 23.36 4.63 6.95
N ILE A 84 22.71 5.74 7.23
CA ILE A 84 22.06 6.54 6.19
C ILE A 84 23.15 7.34 5.46
N LEU A 85 23.12 7.29 4.13
CA LEU A 85 24.09 7.99 3.28
C LEU A 85 24.00 9.50 3.49
N LYS A 86 25.14 10.16 3.53
CA LYS A 86 25.21 11.61 3.74
C LYS A 86 24.48 12.37 2.65
N GLY A 87 23.61 13.30 3.05
CA GLY A 87 22.83 14.09 2.11
C GLY A 87 21.45 13.49 1.77
N SER A 88 21.14 12.28 2.26
CA SER A 88 19.84 11.65 2.04
C SER A 88 18.72 12.41 2.74
N GLY A 89 17.69 12.77 1.97
CA GLY A 89 16.44 13.34 2.49
C GLY A 89 15.50 12.25 3.03
N SER A 90 14.83 12.51 4.14
CA SER A 90 13.82 11.59 4.67
C SER A 90 12.45 11.83 4.05
N PHE A 91 11.64 10.78 3.97
CA PHE A 91 10.23 10.82 3.57
C PHE A 91 9.35 10.88 4.81
N PRO A 92 8.33 11.76 4.87
CA PRO A 92 7.41 11.80 5.99
C PRO A 92 6.35 10.70 5.84
N VAL A 93 6.11 9.94 6.89
CA VAL A 93 4.99 9.00 7.01
C VAL A 93 4.04 9.49 8.08
N PHE A 94 2.79 9.64 7.74
CA PHE A 94 1.76 10.17 8.62
C PHE A 94 0.91 9.05 9.22
N PHE A 95 0.54 9.22 10.49
CA PHE A 95 -0.39 8.34 11.17
C PHE A 95 -1.21 9.12 12.21
N TRP A 96 -2.41 8.63 12.45
CA TRP A 96 -3.27 9.18 13.47
C TRP A 96 -3.05 8.45 14.80
N LYS A 97 -2.76 9.19 15.86
CA LYS A 97 -2.76 8.69 17.21
C LYS A 97 -3.95 9.27 17.96
N LEU A 98 -4.77 8.40 18.53
CA LEU A 98 -5.87 8.82 19.38
C LEU A 98 -5.35 9.07 20.79
N TYR A 99 -5.55 10.28 21.28
CA TYR A 99 -5.29 10.64 22.66
C TYR A 99 -6.62 10.65 23.40
N ILE A 100 -6.72 9.83 24.43
CA ILE A 100 -7.92 9.68 25.22
C ILE A 100 -7.68 10.28 26.59
N ARG A 101 -8.52 11.21 26.97
CA ARG A 101 -8.37 11.99 28.18
C ARG A 101 -9.72 12.16 28.89
N HIS A 102 -9.76 11.89 30.19
CA HIS A 102 -10.94 12.15 31.01
C HIS A 102 -11.26 13.65 31.03
N LYS A 103 -12.52 14.02 30.85
CA LYS A 103 -12.98 15.42 30.70
C LYS A 103 -12.64 16.28 31.92
N GLU A 104 -12.89 15.77 33.11
CA GLU A 104 -12.70 16.50 34.37
C GLU A 104 -11.26 16.37 34.88
N THR A 105 -10.81 15.15 35.10
CA THR A 105 -9.50 14.88 35.74
C THR A 105 -8.31 15.08 34.81
N ARG A 106 -8.54 15.24 33.50
CA ARG A 106 -7.52 15.34 32.46
C ARG A 106 -6.56 14.14 32.38
N LYS A 107 -6.85 13.07 33.12
CA LYS A 107 -6.06 11.86 33.14
C LYS A 107 -6.13 11.15 31.78
N LYS A 108 -4.97 10.74 31.25
CA LYS A 108 -4.87 10.00 29.99
C LYS A 108 -5.01 8.52 30.25
N ILE A 109 -5.66 7.82 29.34
CA ILE A 109 -5.71 6.36 29.30
C ILE A 109 -5.32 5.85 27.91
N GLU A 110 -4.90 4.60 27.85
CA GLU A 110 -4.57 3.96 26.58
C GLU A 110 -5.85 3.54 25.83
N LEU A 111 -5.74 3.42 24.50
CA LEU A 111 -6.86 3.08 23.63
C LEU A 111 -7.50 1.73 24.00
N ALA A 112 -6.68 0.75 24.37
CA ALA A 112 -7.15 -0.56 24.79
C ALA A 112 -8.01 -0.48 26.05
N ASP A 113 -7.60 0.33 27.03
CA ASP A 113 -8.34 0.51 28.27
C ASP A 113 -9.66 1.26 28.02
N TYR A 114 -9.65 2.26 27.14
CA TYR A 114 -10.87 2.97 26.74
C TYR A 114 -11.91 2.02 26.12
N TYR A 115 -11.50 1.11 25.25
CA TYR A 115 -12.44 0.17 24.64
C TYR A 115 -12.97 -0.90 25.60
N ARG A 116 -12.30 -1.14 26.73
CA ARG A 116 -12.77 -2.01 27.81
C ARG A 116 -13.82 -1.37 28.71
N LEU A 117 -13.90 -0.02 28.68
CA LEU A 117 -14.90 0.69 29.48
C LEU A 117 -16.30 0.48 28.92
N PRO A 118 -17.34 0.41 29.80
CA PRO A 118 -18.74 0.47 29.39
C PRO A 118 -19.03 1.75 28.59
N GLN A 119 -20.00 1.68 27.69
CA GLN A 119 -20.33 2.79 26.79
C GLN A 119 -20.66 4.11 27.56
N GLU A 120 -21.35 3.99 28.70
CA GLU A 120 -21.69 5.14 29.54
C GLU A 120 -20.45 5.85 30.11
N GLN A 121 -19.45 5.07 30.55
CA GLN A 121 -18.21 5.61 31.07
C GLN A 121 -17.34 6.24 29.97
N ARG A 122 -17.40 5.74 28.73
CA ARG A 122 -16.67 6.34 27.60
C ARG A 122 -17.09 7.78 27.33
N ARG A 123 -18.34 8.15 27.66
CA ARG A 123 -18.85 9.54 27.53
C ARG A 123 -18.09 10.55 28.39
N GLN A 124 -17.41 10.09 29.42
CA GLN A 124 -16.61 10.95 30.31
C GLN A 124 -15.22 11.27 29.72
N TYR A 125 -14.89 10.73 28.54
CA TYR A 125 -13.60 10.92 27.91
C TYR A 125 -13.71 11.70 26.61
N ASP A 126 -12.72 12.56 26.37
CA ASP A 126 -12.48 13.18 25.08
C ASP A 126 -11.53 12.29 24.28
N VAL A 127 -11.90 11.99 23.02
CA VAL A 127 -11.04 11.28 22.08
C VAL A 127 -10.52 12.30 21.07
N LEU A 128 -9.24 12.61 21.15
CA LEU A 128 -8.57 13.61 20.33
C LEU A 128 -7.69 12.94 19.29
N PRO A 129 -8.06 12.94 18.00
CA PRO A 129 -7.20 12.47 16.95
C PRO A 129 -6.07 13.48 16.71
N VAL A 130 -4.83 13.02 16.86
CA VAL A 130 -3.63 13.84 16.61
C VAL A 130 -2.83 13.20 15.50
N MET A 131 -2.60 13.94 14.43
CA MET A 131 -1.72 13.51 13.38
C MET A 131 -0.26 13.60 13.82
N ARG A 132 0.46 12.51 13.67
CA ARG A 132 1.88 12.39 13.88
C ARG A 132 2.57 12.03 12.58
N TYR A 133 3.85 12.34 12.46
CA TYR A 133 4.66 11.87 11.35
C TYR A 133 5.98 11.29 11.87
N TYR A 134 6.54 10.36 11.09
CA TYR A 134 7.88 9.84 11.27
C TYR A 134 8.68 10.04 10.00
N PRO A 135 9.92 10.51 10.09
CA PRO A 135 10.84 10.47 8.98
C PRO A 135 11.28 9.03 8.73
N VAL A 136 11.14 8.59 7.48
CA VAL A 136 11.63 7.28 7.02
C VAL A 136 12.59 7.49 5.86
N PHE A 137 13.47 6.53 5.66
CA PHE A 137 14.44 6.48 4.58
C PHE A 137 14.22 5.20 3.78
N ASN A 138 14.42 5.26 2.49
CA ASN A 138 14.44 4.06 1.66
C ASN A 138 15.72 3.26 1.95
N ILE A 139 15.70 1.94 1.74
CA ILE A 139 16.91 1.11 1.94
C ILE A 139 18.03 1.51 0.98
N ASP A 140 17.71 2.02 -0.21
CA ASP A 140 18.68 2.52 -1.19
C ASP A 140 19.42 3.80 -0.72
N GLN A 141 18.91 4.44 0.34
CA GLN A 141 19.59 5.55 1.02
C GLN A 141 20.50 5.09 2.16
N THR A 142 20.79 3.80 2.23
CA THR A 142 21.68 3.22 3.25
C THR A 142 22.86 2.52 2.63
N ASP A 143 23.88 2.23 3.45
CA ASP A 143 25.02 1.40 3.07
C ASP A 143 24.69 -0.11 3.08
N MET A 144 23.43 -0.51 2.97
CA MET A 144 22.98 -1.89 3.05
C MET A 144 23.54 -2.74 1.90
N SER A 145 23.60 -2.20 0.70
CA SER A 145 24.17 -2.89 -0.47
C SER A 145 25.64 -3.27 -0.28
N GLU A 146 26.39 -2.49 0.49
CA GLU A 146 27.82 -2.76 0.77
C GLU A 146 27.98 -3.65 2.01
N ARG A 147 27.24 -3.40 3.08
CA ARG A 147 27.38 -4.09 4.36
C ARG A 147 26.68 -5.43 4.42
N GLN A 148 25.56 -5.56 3.74
CA GLN A 148 24.68 -6.74 3.77
C GLN A 148 24.22 -7.08 2.34
N PRO A 149 25.14 -7.35 1.39
CA PRO A 149 24.84 -7.49 -0.04
C PRO A 149 23.84 -8.62 -0.33
N GLU A 150 23.96 -9.76 0.33
CA GLU A 150 23.04 -10.88 0.16
C GLU A 150 21.61 -10.54 0.61
N ARG A 151 21.49 -9.87 1.76
CA ARG A 151 20.19 -9.43 2.29
C ARG A 151 19.59 -8.34 1.41
N TYR A 152 20.41 -7.39 0.96
CA TYR A 152 19.95 -6.35 0.04
C TYR A 152 19.43 -6.98 -1.26
N ALA A 153 20.18 -7.91 -1.87
CA ALA A 153 19.76 -8.63 -3.07
C ALA A 153 18.45 -9.38 -2.84
N SER A 154 18.28 -10.08 -1.71
CA SER A 154 17.04 -10.81 -1.40
C SER A 154 15.81 -9.89 -1.22
N LEU A 155 16.03 -8.65 -0.78
CA LEU A 155 14.96 -7.66 -0.57
C LEU A 155 14.64 -6.88 -1.86
N THR A 156 15.61 -6.73 -2.76
CA THR A 156 15.50 -5.98 -4.01
C THR A 156 15.15 -6.85 -5.21
N THR A 157 15.39 -8.16 -5.12
CA THR A 157 14.93 -9.09 -6.16
C THR A 157 13.40 -9.07 -6.19
N PRO A 158 12.78 -8.79 -7.33
CA PRO A 158 11.34 -8.90 -7.47
C PRO A 158 10.91 -10.28 -6.97
N ALA A 159 9.87 -10.35 -6.15
CA ALA A 159 9.28 -11.64 -5.87
C ALA A 159 8.95 -12.27 -7.22
N GLU A 160 9.55 -13.42 -7.52
CA GLU A 160 9.13 -14.21 -8.69
C GLU A 160 7.61 -14.22 -8.64
N GLN A 161 6.97 -13.77 -9.71
CA GLN A 161 5.53 -13.96 -9.86
C GLN A 161 5.33 -15.46 -9.85
N LYS A 162 5.08 -16.01 -8.67
CA LYS A 162 4.75 -17.42 -8.55
C LYS A 162 3.55 -17.62 -9.44
N ASP A 163 3.71 -18.44 -10.45
CA ASP A 163 2.57 -18.94 -11.21
C ASP A 163 1.82 -19.88 -10.26
N TYR A 164 0.83 -19.33 -9.58
CA TYR A 164 0.01 -20.07 -8.63
C TYR A 164 -1.05 -20.93 -9.31
N SER A 165 -0.94 -21.16 -10.63
CA SER A 165 -1.83 -22.03 -11.35
C SER A 165 -1.54 -23.48 -10.98
N ASP A 166 -2.46 -24.12 -10.27
CA ASP A 166 -2.47 -25.56 -10.02
C ASP A 166 -2.86 -26.37 -11.27
N GLY A 167 -2.94 -25.72 -12.43
CA GLY A 167 -3.35 -26.31 -13.70
C GLY A 167 -4.85 -26.61 -13.78
N LEU A 168 -5.65 -26.30 -12.77
CA LEU A 168 -7.10 -26.51 -12.82
C LEU A 168 -7.71 -25.65 -13.95
N THR A 169 -8.43 -26.31 -14.86
CA THR A 169 -9.14 -25.66 -15.96
C THR A 169 -10.64 -25.95 -15.85
N CYS A 170 -11.45 -24.97 -16.18
CA CYS A 170 -12.88 -25.11 -16.34
C CYS A 170 -13.25 -24.66 -17.75
N GLU A 171 -13.30 -25.59 -18.71
CA GLU A 171 -13.48 -25.30 -20.14
C GLU A 171 -14.66 -24.37 -20.43
N VAL A 172 -15.76 -24.50 -19.69
CA VAL A 172 -16.95 -23.66 -19.88
C VAL A 172 -16.66 -22.21 -19.51
N LEU A 173 -16.05 -21.98 -18.34
CA LEU A 173 -15.73 -20.64 -17.87
C LEU A 173 -14.56 -20.03 -18.64
N ASP A 174 -13.55 -20.82 -18.99
CA ASP A 174 -12.42 -20.37 -19.78
C ASP A 174 -12.87 -19.96 -21.20
N ARG A 175 -13.80 -20.69 -21.80
CA ARG A 175 -14.44 -20.34 -23.09
C ARG A 175 -15.26 -19.06 -22.96
N MET A 176 -16.09 -18.95 -21.92
CA MET A 176 -16.87 -17.74 -21.62
C MET A 176 -15.99 -16.50 -21.53
N LEU A 177 -14.84 -16.62 -20.84
CA LEU A 177 -13.87 -15.53 -20.71
C LEU A 177 -13.20 -15.17 -22.04
N ALA A 178 -12.82 -16.18 -22.83
CA ALA A 178 -12.17 -15.99 -24.13
C ALA A 178 -13.11 -15.34 -25.15
N GLU A 179 -14.36 -15.77 -25.18
CA GLU A 179 -15.40 -15.29 -26.09
C GLU A 179 -16.13 -14.05 -25.60
N GLN A 180 -15.87 -13.63 -24.35
CA GLN A 180 -16.59 -12.54 -23.65
C GLN A 180 -18.12 -12.73 -23.76
N SER A 181 -18.58 -13.97 -23.64
CA SER A 181 -19.99 -14.36 -23.87
C SER A 181 -20.89 -14.12 -22.65
N TRP A 182 -20.40 -13.46 -21.61
CA TRP A 182 -21.21 -13.04 -20.47
C TRP A 182 -22.01 -11.75 -20.77
N LEU A 183 -23.00 -11.45 -19.91
CA LEU A 183 -23.89 -10.29 -20.08
C LEU A 183 -23.16 -8.94 -20.09
N CYS A 184 -22.04 -8.84 -19.40
CA CYS A 184 -21.18 -7.67 -19.37
C CYS A 184 -19.70 -8.05 -19.57
N PRO A 185 -18.84 -7.12 -20.01
CA PRO A 185 -17.42 -7.39 -20.20
C PRO A 185 -16.72 -7.83 -18.91
N ILE A 186 -15.91 -8.89 -19.00
CA ILE A 186 -15.07 -9.38 -17.90
C ILE A 186 -13.62 -9.05 -18.21
N LEU A 187 -13.02 -8.20 -17.38
CA LEU A 187 -11.64 -7.77 -17.51
C LEU A 187 -10.77 -8.47 -16.50
N LEU A 188 -9.85 -9.31 -16.96
CA LEU A 188 -8.80 -9.89 -16.13
C LEU A 188 -7.65 -8.89 -16.01
N LYS A 189 -7.32 -8.49 -14.80
CA LYS A 189 -6.24 -7.52 -14.52
C LYS A 189 -5.43 -7.97 -13.34
N SER A 190 -4.12 -7.71 -13.39
CA SER A 190 -3.29 -7.85 -12.21
C SER A 190 -3.82 -6.95 -11.07
N GLY A 191 -4.08 -7.53 -9.91
CA GLY A 191 -4.68 -6.84 -8.77
C GLY A 191 -5.02 -7.78 -7.62
N ASN A 192 -5.54 -7.23 -6.53
CA ASN A 192 -5.88 -7.98 -5.33
C ASN A 192 -7.38 -7.93 -4.97
N ARG A 193 -8.23 -7.50 -5.90
CA ARG A 193 -9.66 -7.36 -5.67
C ARG A 193 -10.44 -7.65 -6.94
N ALA A 194 -11.47 -8.49 -6.82
CA ALA A 194 -12.53 -8.62 -7.80
C ALA A 194 -13.66 -7.63 -7.47
N SER A 195 -14.39 -7.18 -8.47
CA SER A 195 -15.56 -6.33 -8.30
C SER A 195 -16.39 -6.21 -9.58
N TYR A 196 -17.71 -6.21 -9.45
CA TYR A 196 -18.63 -5.72 -10.45
C TYR A 196 -18.85 -4.21 -10.29
N SER A 197 -18.90 -3.48 -11.37
CA SER A 197 -19.20 -2.04 -11.40
C SER A 197 -20.53 -1.80 -12.11
N PRO A 198 -21.62 -1.47 -11.38
CA PRO A 198 -22.93 -1.19 -12.00
C PRO A 198 -22.89 0.02 -12.94
N THR A 199 -22.08 1.02 -12.63
CA THR A 199 -21.99 2.26 -13.44
C THR A 199 -21.35 2.01 -14.81
N LEU A 200 -20.38 1.09 -14.87
CA LEU A 200 -19.65 0.77 -16.10
C LEU A 200 -20.11 -0.54 -16.71
N ASP A 201 -21.06 -1.20 -16.09
CA ASP A 201 -21.59 -2.52 -16.45
C ASP A 201 -20.49 -3.49 -16.84
N ARG A 202 -19.53 -3.69 -15.92
CA ARG A 202 -18.38 -4.58 -16.17
C ARG A 202 -17.87 -5.22 -14.90
N ILE A 203 -17.30 -6.40 -15.06
CA ILE A 203 -16.59 -7.13 -14.01
C ILE A 203 -15.09 -6.93 -14.18
N VAL A 204 -14.39 -6.71 -13.07
CA VAL A 204 -12.92 -6.76 -13.00
C VAL A 204 -12.55 -7.88 -12.04
N CYS A 205 -11.72 -8.82 -12.48
CA CYS A 205 -11.22 -9.92 -11.65
C CYS A 205 -9.70 -10.02 -11.77
N PRO A 206 -8.97 -10.38 -10.70
CA PRO A 206 -7.55 -10.69 -10.79
C PRO A 206 -7.29 -11.83 -11.79
N GLU A 207 -6.12 -11.81 -12.41
CA GLU A 207 -5.71 -12.87 -13.34
C GLU A 207 -5.60 -14.22 -12.61
N LYS A 208 -5.97 -15.32 -13.29
CA LYS A 208 -5.97 -16.67 -12.71
C LYS A 208 -4.64 -17.04 -12.04
N ARG A 209 -3.51 -16.65 -12.63
CA ARG A 209 -2.16 -16.88 -12.10
C ARG A 209 -1.88 -16.23 -10.72
N GLN A 210 -2.73 -15.32 -10.27
CA GLN A 210 -2.58 -14.63 -8.99
C GLN A 210 -3.27 -15.37 -7.83
N PHE A 211 -4.00 -16.42 -8.13
CA PHE A 211 -4.66 -17.24 -7.12
C PHE A 211 -3.80 -18.47 -6.79
N PRO A 212 -3.70 -18.83 -5.49
CA PRO A 212 -2.95 -20.02 -5.08
C PRO A 212 -3.55 -21.33 -5.61
N GLU A 213 -4.86 -21.31 -5.91
CA GLU A 213 -5.61 -22.43 -6.44
C GLU A 213 -6.55 -21.95 -7.53
N GLY A 214 -6.65 -22.71 -8.64
CA GLY A 214 -7.56 -22.39 -9.75
C GLY A 214 -9.02 -22.37 -9.31
N ALA A 215 -9.40 -23.23 -8.36
CA ALA A 215 -10.72 -23.23 -7.77
C ALA A 215 -11.08 -21.88 -7.12
N ALA A 216 -10.13 -21.22 -6.45
CA ALA A 216 -10.35 -19.90 -5.84
C ALA A 216 -10.59 -18.82 -6.91
N PHE A 217 -9.89 -18.88 -8.05
CA PHE A 217 -10.14 -18.01 -9.19
C PHE A 217 -11.57 -18.15 -9.71
N TYR A 218 -12.00 -19.37 -10.03
CA TYR A 218 -13.34 -19.59 -10.59
C TYR A 218 -14.44 -19.26 -9.60
N THR A 219 -14.25 -19.55 -8.31
CA THR A 219 -15.21 -19.17 -7.26
C THR A 219 -15.36 -17.65 -7.18
N THR A 220 -14.25 -16.92 -7.21
CA THR A 220 -14.24 -15.45 -7.20
C THR A 220 -14.93 -14.90 -8.46
N LEU A 221 -14.61 -15.43 -9.63
CA LEU A 221 -15.24 -15.04 -10.88
C LEU A 221 -16.74 -15.26 -10.84
N LEU A 222 -17.20 -16.45 -10.42
CA LEU A 222 -18.62 -16.79 -10.32
C LEU A 222 -19.35 -15.90 -9.30
N HIS A 223 -18.69 -15.50 -8.23
CA HIS A 223 -19.25 -14.55 -7.27
C HIS A 223 -19.56 -13.21 -7.94
N GLU A 224 -18.61 -12.66 -8.68
CA GLU A 224 -18.79 -11.36 -9.37
C GLU A 224 -19.82 -11.42 -10.50
N VAL A 225 -19.97 -12.56 -11.19
CA VAL A 225 -20.98 -12.74 -12.26
C VAL A 225 -22.40 -12.91 -11.74
N THR A 226 -22.60 -13.10 -10.42
CA THR A 226 -23.91 -13.18 -9.78
C THR A 226 -24.44 -11.83 -9.29
N HIS A 227 -23.66 -10.79 -9.37
CA HIS A 227 -24.06 -9.42 -9.05
C HIS A 227 -24.71 -8.73 -10.24
#